data_f7ff96c6d16781f7b67bf4b9684a711b
#
_entry.id   f7ff96c6d16781f7b67bf4b9684a711b
#
_cell.length_a   1.000
_cell.length_b   1.000
_cell.length_c   1.000
_cell.angle_alpha   90.00
_cell.angle_beta   90.00
_cell.angle_gamma   90.00
#
_symmetry.space_group_name_H-M   'P 1'
#
loop_
_entity.id
_entity.type
_entity.pdbx_description
1 polymer ?
#
loop_
_entity_poly.entity_id
_entity_poly.type
_entity_poly.pdbx_seq_one_letter_code
_entity_poly.pdbx_strand_id
1 'polypeptide(L)'
;MDRELAKNATMTTPYGVTLRTIYKGLCEKDAIQALKDSEKCAMYLAKLLVECIPQVAVEAGRIMEWLREVAGIIAKHNRGMMWVTPAGFVVLHENRKPKEVRLATADRMILVYHHDDKQKIDVRKQVDGIVAHLVHSMDAAHMMRTIHRLYAEGIRHFAMVHDSYGVHACDVDLLNRVLREEFVRIYSEPVLQNFLDQLRKAHPGLSLPDPPQTGDLDIQQVLSSPYFFA
;
A
#
# COMPACT_ATOMS: atom_id res chain seq x y z
N MET A 1 -12.88 -7.65 -23.08
CA MET A 1 -11.64 -7.83 -22.26
C MET A 1 -12.03 -8.76 -21.11
N ASP A 2 -11.28 -9.83 -20.91
CA ASP A 2 -11.54 -10.76 -19.80
C ASP A 2 -11.17 -10.10 -18.48
N ARG A 3 -11.99 -10.34 -17.44
CA ARG A 3 -11.76 -9.88 -16.06
C ARG A 3 -10.36 -10.27 -15.55
N GLU A 4 -9.91 -11.48 -15.88
CA GLU A 4 -8.61 -12.01 -15.45
C GLU A 4 -7.40 -11.23 -16.00
N LEU A 5 -7.54 -10.58 -17.15
CA LEU A 5 -6.48 -9.73 -17.72
C LEU A 5 -6.35 -8.38 -17.01
N ALA A 6 -7.47 -7.82 -16.56
CA ALA A 6 -7.49 -6.51 -15.89
C ALA A 6 -7.27 -6.61 -14.37
N LYS A 7 -7.67 -7.73 -13.73
CA LYS A 7 -7.73 -7.91 -12.29
C LYS A 7 -6.42 -7.52 -11.58
N ASN A 8 -5.31 -8.10 -12.00
CA ASN A 8 -4.01 -7.87 -11.35
C ASN A 8 -3.58 -6.40 -11.46
N ALA A 9 -3.72 -5.79 -12.62
CA ALA A 9 -3.38 -4.38 -12.82
C ALA A 9 -4.26 -3.47 -11.95
N THR A 10 -5.57 -3.71 -11.91
CA THR A 10 -6.51 -2.92 -11.11
C THR A 10 -6.22 -3.04 -9.62
N MET A 11 -5.96 -4.26 -9.12
CA MET A 11 -5.66 -4.49 -7.70
C MET A 11 -4.33 -3.89 -7.26
N THR A 12 -3.32 -3.88 -8.15
CA THR A 12 -1.97 -3.41 -7.78
C THR A 12 -1.70 -1.94 -8.10
N THR A 13 -2.58 -1.29 -8.85
CA THR A 13 -2.47 0.16 -9.14
C THR A 13 -2.45 1.01 -7.87
N PRO A 14 -3.32 0.81 -6.86
CA PRO A 14 -3.26 1.56 -5.60
C PRO A 14 -1.94 1.39 -4.84
N TYR A 15 -1.19 0.34 -5.12
CA TYR A 15 0.14 0.10 -4.55
C TYR A 15 1.29 0.67 -5.40
N GLY A 16 0.97 1.41 -6.47
CA GLY A 16 1.97 2.06 -7.31
C GLY A 16 2.65 1.14 -8.31
N VAL A 17 1.93 0.14 -8.83
CA VAL A 17 2.46 -0.76 -9.87
C VAL A 17 2.96 0.01 -11.08
N THR A 18 4.08 -0.46 -11.66
CA THR A 18 4.66 0.17 -12.87
C THR A 18 4.11 -0.48 -14.15
N LEU A 19 4.12 0.30 -15.27
CA LEU A 19 3.80 -0.23 -16.60
C LEU A 19 4.58 -1.53 -16.92
N ARG A 20 5.86 -1.57 -16.55
CA ARG A 20 6.71 -2.75 -16.77
C ARG A 20 6.24 -3.97 -16.00
N THR A 21 5.76 -3.80 -14.79
CA THR A 21 5.24 -4.89 -13.95
C THR A 21 3.92 -5.41 -14.52
N ILE A 22 3.02 -4.50 -14.93
CA ILE A 22 1.76 -4.88 -15.59
C ILE A 22 2.03 -5.66 -16.88
N TYR A 23 2.94 -5.14 -17.73
CA TYR A 23 3.35 -5.81 -18.97
C TYR A 23 3.86 -7.23 -18.71
N LYS A 24 4.78 -7.41 -17.76
CA LYS A 24 5.31 -8.74 -17.41
C LYS A 24 4.20 -9.69 -16.96
N GLY A 25 3.33 -9.25 -16.06
CA GLY A 25 2.22 -10.08 -15.60
C GLY A 25 1.21 -10.45 -16.70
N LEU A 26 1.05 -9.59 -17.72
CA LEU A 26 0.23 -9.91 -18.88
C LEU A 26 0.91 -10.94 -19.80
N CYS A 27 2.23 -10.86 -19.99
CA CYS A 27 2.98 -11.84 -20.78
C CYS A 27 2.89 -13.27 -20.22
N GLU A 28 2.63 -13.43 -18.94
CA GLU A 28 2.48 -14.73 -18.26
C GLU A 28 1.07 -15.33 -18.41
N LYS A 29 0.11 -14.58 -18.97
CA LYS A 29 -1.27 -15.05 -19.15
C LYS A 29 -1.43 -15.88 -20.41
N ASP A 30 -2.01 -17.08 -20.30
CA ASP A 30 -2.25 -18.00 -21.42
C ASP A 30 -3.04 -17.33 -22.54
N ALA A 31 -4.04 -16.51 -22.21
CA ALA A 31 -4.85 -15.78 -23.18
C ALA A 31 -4.02 -14.81 -24.05
N ILE A 32 -2.94 -14.26 -23.52
CA ILE A 32 -2.03 -13.39 -24.26
C ILE A 32 -1.01 -14.22 -25.03
N GLN A 33 -0.49 -15.29 -24.43
CA GLN A 33 0.49 -16.19 -25.08
C GLN A 33 -0.07 -16.87 -26.33
N ALA A 34 -1.37 -17.13 -26.36
CA ALA A 34 -2.05 -17.69 -27.52
C ALA A 34 -2.15 -16.75 -28.73
N LEU A 35 -1.81 -15.46 -28.59
CA LEU A 35 -1.88 -14.48 -29.66
C LEU A 35 -0.61 -14.48 -30.52
N LYS A 36 -0.75 -14.25 -31.81
CA LYS A 36 0.37 -14.24 -32.78
C LYS A 36 1.47 -13.20 -32.44
N ASP A 37 1.07 -12.03 -31.91
CA ASP A 37 1.96 -10.94 -31.51
C ASP A 37 1.84 -10.68 -29.99
N SER A 38 1.99 -11.73 -29.18
CA SER A 38 1.71 -11.72 -27.73
C SER A 38 2.38 -10.56 -26.98
N GLU A 39 3.66 -10.29 -27.24
CA GLU A 39 4.40 -9.19 -26.58
C GLU A 39 3.86 -7.80 -26.93
N LYS A 40 3.52 -7.58 -28.22
CA LYS A 40 2.93 -6.30 -28.65
C LYS A 40 1.53 -6.12 -28.06
N CYS A 41 0.73 -7.18 -28.03
CA CYS A 41 -0.59 -7.17 -27.43
C CYS A 41 -0.51 -6.91 -25.91
N ALA A 42 0.41 -7.56 -25.21
CA ALA A 42 0.65 -7.34 -23.78
C ALA A 42 1.05 -5.88 -23.51
N MET A 43 1.95 -5.31 -24.31
CA MET A 43 2.40 -3.92 -24.15
C MET A 43 1.26 -2.92 -24.45
N TYR A 44 0.48 -3.16 -25.48
CA TYR A 44 -0.69 -2.34 -25.80
C TYR A 44 -1.72 -2.36 -24.68
N LEU A 45 -2.06 -3.56 -24.18
CA LEU A 45 -3.01 -3.71 -23.09
C LEU A 45 -2.49 -3.11 -21.79
N ALA A 46 -1.20 -3.25 -21.48
CA ALA A 46 -0.58 -2.64 -20.32
C ALA A 46 -0.69 -1.10 -20.33
N LYS A 47 -0.43 -0.47 -21.48
CA LYS A 47 -0.59 0.98 -21.65
C LYS A 47 -2.04 1.40 -21.47
N LEU A 48 -2.98 0.67 -22.08
CA LEU A 48 -4.40 0.95 -21.95
C LEU A 48 -4.87 0.85 -20.49
N LEU A 49 -4.44 -0.17 -19.75
CA LEU A 49 -4.79 -0.33 -18.33
C LEU A 49 -4.23 0.80 -17.46
N VAL A 50 -2.98 1.21 -17.68
CA VAL A 50 -2.37 2.35 -16.98
C VAL A 50 -3.13 3.66 -17.23
N GLU A 51 -3.68 3.83 -18.44
CA GLU A 51 -4.45 5.02 -18.81
C GLU A 51 -5.88 4.97 -18.26
N CYS A 52 -6.56 3.83 -18.34
CA CYS A 52 -7.98 3.71 -17.99
C CYS A 52 -8.23 3.57 -16.48
N ILE A 53 -7.36 2.88 -15.73
CA ILE A 53 -7.59 2.65 -14.29
C ILE A 53 -7.71 3.95 -13.50
N PRO A 54 -6.85 4.96 -13.68
CA PRO A 54 -6.98 6.25 -12.99
C PRO A 54 -8.27 7.02 -13.35
N GLN A 55 -8.84 6.80 -14.54
CA GLN A 55 -10.09 7.42 -14.95
C GLN A 55 -11.31 6.84 -14.21
N VAL A 56 -11.21 5.60 -13.74
CA VAL A 56 -12.24 4.94 -12.92
C VAL A 56 -12.03 5.20 -11.43
N ALA A 57 -10.78 5.12 -10.97
CA ALA A 57 -10.41 5.29 -9.56
C ALA A 57 -9.77 6.68 -9.31
N VAL A 58 -10.50 7.74 -9.68
CA VAL A 58 -9.99 9.13 -9.69
C VAL A 58 -9.47 9.55 -8.31
N GLU A 59 -10.23 9.32 -7.25
CA GLU A 59 -9.85 9.76 -5.91
C GLU A 59 -8.64 8.99 -5.36
N ALA A 60 -8.54 7.69 -5.68
CA ALA A 60 -7.34 6.92 -5.35
C ALA A 60 -6.09 7.49 -6.04
N GLY A 61 -6.22 7.90 -7.31
CA GLY A 61 -5.15 8.58 -8.06
C GLY A 61 -4.71 9.88 -7.37
N ARG A 62 -5.63 10.73 -6.97
CA ARG A 62 -5.35 11.99 -6.25
C ARG A 62 -4.62 11.77 -4.92
N ILE A 63 -5.06 10.78 -4.14
CA ILE A 63 -4.40 10.42 -2.87
C ILE A 63 -2.96 9.91 -3.14
N MET A 64 -2.78 9.09 -4.16
CA MET A 64 -1.46 8.58 -4.54
C MET A 64 -0.50 9.70 -4.96
N GLU A 65 -0.96 10.67 -5.75
CA GLU A 65 -0.18 11.84 -6.16
C GLU A 65 0.20 12.70 -4.96
N TRP A 66 -0.77 13.01 -4.10
CA TRP A 66 -0.55 13.74 -2.87
C TRP A 66 0.49 13.08 -1.96
N LEU A 67 0.39 11.77 -1.73
CA LEU A 67 1.36 11.03 -0.92
C LEU A 67 2.77 11.10 -1.49
N ARG A 68 2.90 10.98 -2.81
CA ARG A 68 4.20 11.10 -3.51
C ARG A 68 4.77 12.49 -3.40
N GLU A 69 3.95 13.52 -3.51
CA GLU A 69 4.36 14.92 -3.34
C GLU A 69 4.88 15.17 -1.93
N VAL A 70 4.12 14.79 -0.90
CA VAL A 70 4.53 14.90 0.51
C VAL A 70 5.85 14.18 0.77
N ALA A 71 5.96 12.92 0.32
CA ALA A 71 7.19 12.13 0.47
C ALA A 71 8.38 12.78 -0.28
N GLY A 72 8.14 13.34 -1.46
CA GLY A 72 9.14 14.04 -2.26
C GLY A 72 9.69 15.30 -1.56
N ILE A 73 8.81 16.09 -0.94
CA ILE A 73 9.21 17.28 -0.17
C ILE A 73 10.10 16.87 1.01
N ILE A 74 9.69 15.91 1.82
CA ILE A 74 10.44 15.45 2.99
C ILE A 74 11.79 14.82 2.59
N ALA A 75 11.78 13.96 1.58
CA ALA A 75 12.97 13.26 1.09
C ALA A 75 14.03 14.21 0.50
N LYS A 76 13.63 15.29 -0.18
CA LYS A 76 14.56 16.34 -0.68
C LYS A 76 15.33 17.02 0.45
N HIS A 77 14.78 17.07 1.66
CA HIS A 77 15.46 17.58 2.86
C HIS A 77 16.25 16.49 3.60
N ASN A 78 16.47 15.35 2.96
CA ASN A 78 17.21 14.19 3.50
C ASN A 78 16.62 13.65 4.80
N ARG A 79 15.28 13.64 4.92
CA ARG A 79 14.54 13.16 6.10
C ARG A 79 13.68 11.96 5.73
N GLY A 80 13.57 10.98 6.64
CA GLY A 80 12.60 9.90 6.57
C GLY A 80 11.23 10.35 7.05
N MET A 81 10.24 9.50 6.89
CA MET A 81 8.86 9.71 7.38
C MET A 81 8.55 8.70 8.47
N MET A 82 7.84 9.14 9.49
CA MET A 82 7.38 8.28 10.58
C MET A 82 5.94 8.65 10.93
N TRP A 83 5.11 7.65 11.15
CA TRP A 83 3.73 7.82 11.60
C TRP A 83 3.31 6.71 12.55
N VAL A 84 2.26 6.97 13.30
CA VAL A 84 1.62 6.00 14.18
C VAL A 84 0.29 5.60 13.55
N THR A 85 0.07 4.31 13.39
CA THR A 85 -1.18 3.77 12.86
C THR A 85 -2.33 3.87 13.88
N PRO A 86 -3.60 3.70 13.45
CA PRO A 86 -4.74 3.65 14.37
C PRO A 86 -4.68 2.53 15.43
N ALA A 87 -3.83 1.53 15.22
CA ALA A 87 -3.54 0.48 16.20
C ALA A 87 -2.43 0.83 17.19
N GLY A 88 -1.82 2.05 17.09
CA GLY A 88 -0.70 2.48 17.93
C GLY A 88 0.67 1.96 17.48
N PHE A 89 0.76 1.30 16.31
CA PHE A 89 2.03 0.81 15.78
C PHE A 89 2.80 1.93 15.08
N VAL A 90 4.09 2.06 15.40
CA VAL A 90 4.98 3.06 14.79
C VAL A 90 5.56 2.51 13.49
N VAL A 91 5.35 3.25 12.40
CA VAL A 91 5.88 2.90 11.08
C VAL A 91 6.98 3.89 10.71
N LEU A 92 8.12 3.36 10.29
CA LEU A 92 9.25 4.13 9.75
C LEU A 92 9.36 3.86 8.25
N HIS A 93 9.27 4.92 7.46
CA HIS A 93 9.48 4.90 6.02
C HIS A 93 10.74 5.70 5.69
N GLU A 94 11.85 4.99 5.58
CA GLU A 94 13.16 5.59 5.40
C GLU A 94 14.02 4.73 4.47
N ASN A 95 14.08 5.13 3.21
CA ASN A 95 14.85 4.45 2.18
C ASN A 95 16.17 5.19 1.94
N ARG A 96 17.28 4.71 2.48
CA ARG A 96 18.60 5.27 2.26
C ARG A 96 19.31 4.59 1.08
N LYS A 97 20.17 5.34 0.40
CA LYS A 97 21.02 4.78 -0.65
C LYS A 97 21.99 3.78 -0.02
N PRO A 98 22.16 2.60 -0.61
CA PRO A 98 23.17 1.66 -0.11
C PRO A 98 24.57 2.23 -0.39
N LYS A 99 25.49 1.96 0.51
CA LYS A 99 26.93 2.19 0.28
C LYS A 99 27.49 1.01 -0.50
N GLU A 100 28.09 1.32 -1.64
CA GLU A 100 28.78 0.31 -2.44
C GLU A 100 30.21 0.11 -1.92
N VAL A 101 30.56 -1.14 -1.59
CA VAL A 101 31.90 -1.52 -1.19
C VAL A 101 32.41 -2.59 -2.16
N ARG A 102 33.54 -2.30 -2.80
CA ARG A 102 34.19 -3.26 -3.69
C ARG A 102 35.21 -4.08 -2.88
N LEU A 103 34.99 -5.37 -2.81
CA LEU A 103 35.88 -6.30 -2.16
C LEU A 103 36.66 -7.08 -3.23
N ALA A 104 37.99 -6.96 -3.18
CA ALA A 104 38.85 -7.79 -4.01
C ALA A 104 39.09 -9.13 -3.30
N THR A 105 38.75 -10.22 -3.96
CA THR A 105 39.13 -11.58 -3.57
C THR A 105 40.27 -12.06 -4.49
N ALA A 106 40.86 -13.23 -4.17
CA ALA A 106 41.98 -13.77 -4.98
C ALA A 106 41.57 -13.96 -6.47
N ASP A 107 40.29 -14.26 -6.74
CA ASP A 107 39.84 -14.66 -8.08
C ASP A 107 38.92 -13.60 -8.76
N ARG A 108 38.29 -12.70 -7.98
CA ARG A 108 37.30 -11.75 -8.53
C ARG A 108 37.07 -10.54 -7.64
N MET A 109 36.52 -9.49 -8.27
CA MET A 109 35.95 -8.35 -7.56
C MET A 109 34.47 -8.63 -7.22
N ILE A 110 34.11 -8.48 -5.95
CA ILE A 110 32.73 -8.60 -5.47
C ILE A 110 32.23 -7.22 -5.09
N LEU A 111 31.04 -6.86 -5.60
CA LEU A 111 30.34 -5.66 -5.20
C LEU A 111 29.38 -5.99 -4.07
N VAL A 112 29.60 -5.40 -2.90
CA VAL A 112 28.74 -5.58 -1.72
C VAL A 112 28.03 -4.28 -1.46
N TYR A 113 26.70 -4.37 -1.27
CA TYR A 113 25.85 -3.26 -0.88
C TYR A 113 25.62 -3.31 0.64
N HIS A 114 26.07 -2.27 1.32
CA HIS A 114 25.91 -2.13 2.77
C HIS A 114 24.92 -1.02 3.09
N HIS A 115 23.95 -1.28 3.95
CA HIS A 115 23.05 -0.25 4.48
C HIS A 115 23.78 0.54 5.59
N ASP A 116 23.83 1.85 5.45
CA ASP A 116 24.47 2.76 6.38
C ASP A 116 23.54 3.97 6.62
N ASP A 117 23.17 4.19 7.87
CA ASP A 117 22.26 5.26 8.30
C ASP A 117 22.80 6.67 8.01
N LYS A 118 24.10 6.78 7.71
CA LYS A 118 24.74 8.04 7.29
C LYS A 118 24.52 8.39 5.81
N GLN A 119 24.03 7.43 5.03
CA GLN A 119 23.77 7.65 3.61
C GLN A 119 22.55 8.56 3.41
N LYS A 120 22.55 9.29 2.29
CA LYS A 120 21.41 10.14 1.93
C LYS A 120 20.18 9.30 1.58
N ILE A 121 19.02 9.89 1.82
CA ILE A 121 17.73 9.31 1.40
C ILE A 121 17.74 9.12 -0.13
N ASP A 122 17.29 7.96 -0.57
CA ASP A 122 16.96 7.68 -1.96
C ASP A 122 15.57 8.24 -2.25
N VAL A 123 15.54 9.46 -2.76
CA VAL A 123 14.29 10.19 -3.04
C VAL A 123 13.33 9.38 -3.90
N ARG A 124 13.87 8.68 -4.92
CA ARG A 124 13.03 7.89 -5.82
C ARG A 124 12.37 6.73 -5.09
N LYS A 125 13.13 5.92 -4.35
CA LYS A 125 12.58 4.81 -3.56
C LYS A 125 11.61 5.28 -2.48
N GLN A 126 11.90 6.44 -1.89
CA GLN A 126 11.03 7.05 -0.87
C GLN A 126 9.66 7.41 -1.46
N VAL A 127 9.65 8.05 -2.63
CA VAL A 127 8.43 8.46 -3.35
C VAL A 127 7.67 7.26 -3.92
N ASP A 128 8.39 6.30 -4.51
CA ASP A 128 7.76 5.13 -5.13
C ASP A 128 7.11 4.20 -4.08
N GLY A 129 7.69 4.11 -2.88
CA GLY A 129 7.26 3.17 -1.84
C GLY A 129 6.19 3.69 -0.88
N ILE A 130 5.96 5.01 -0.79
CA ILE A 130 5.10 5.58 0.27
C ILE A 130 3.66 5.10 0.20
N VAL A 131 3.09 5.02 -1.01
CA VAL A 131 1.69 4.63 -1.21
C VAL A 131 1.44 3.21 -0.68
N ALA A 132 2.25 2.26 -1.14
CA ALA A 132 2.15 0.87 -0.68
C ALA A 132 2.38 0.76 0.83
N HIS A 133 3.36 1.49 1.38
CA HIS A 133 3.71 1.42 2.79
C HIS A 133 2.60 1.98 3.69
N LEU A 134 1.98 3.10 3.30
CA LEU A 134 0.84 3.63 4.05
C LEU A 134 -0.34 2.68 4.01
N VAL A 135 -0.75 2.21 2.81
CA VAL A 135 -1.91 1.31 2.65
C VAL A 135 -1.69 0.02 3.45
N HIS A 136 -0.54 -0.64 3.31
CA HIS A 136 -0.24 -1.86 4.06
C HIS A 136 -0.19 -1.63 5.58
N SER A 137 0.25 -0.46 6.03
CA SER A 137 0.24 -0.13 7.47
C SER A 137 -1.18 0.05 8.01
N MET A 138 -2.10 0.54 7.18
CA MET A 138 -3.52 0.65 7.54
C MET A 138 -4.21 -0.72 7.57
N ASP A 139 -3.92 -1.59 6.58
CA ASP A 139 -4.40 -2.97 6.57
C ASP A 139 -3.92 -3.74 7.81
N ALA A 140 -2.65 -3.61 8.15
CA ALA A 140 -2.09 -4.19 9.36
C ALA A 140 -2.73 -3.63 10.64
N ALA A 141 -3.06 -2.35 10.67
CA ALA A 141 -3.76 -1.73 11.80
C ALA A 141 -5.18 -2.29 11.95
N HIS A 142 -5.90 -2.50 10.85
CA HIS A 142 -7.22 -3.13 10.86
C HIS A 142 -7.14 -4.56 11.41
N MET A 143 -6.18 -5.35 10.94
CA MET A 143 -5.95 -6.71 11.43
C MET A 143 -5.62 -6.72 12.94
N MET A 144 -4.69 -5.88 13.40
CA MET A 144 -4.31 -5.80 14.82
C MET A 144 -5.50 -5.44 15.71
N ARG A 145 -6.32 -4.47 15.31
CA ARG A 145 -7.51 -4.05 16.06
C ARG A 145 -8.55 -5.14 16.09
N THR A 146 -8.78 -5.82 14.96
CA THR A 146 -9.70 -6.96 14.86
C THR A 146 -9.27 -8.07 15.80
N ILE A 147 -7.99 -8.47 15.79
CA ILE A 147 -7.46 -9.50 16.72
C ILE A 147 -7.64 -9.07 18.18
N HIS A 148 -7.28 -7.83 18.50
CA HIS A 148 -7.39 -7.31 19.86
C HIS A 148 -8.84 -7.33 20.36
N ARG A 149 -9.79 -6.93 19.53
CA ARG A 149 -11.22 -6.95 19.86
C ARG A 149 -11.74 -8.37 20.02
N LEU A 150 -11.44 -9.27 19.09
CA LEU A 150 -11.83 -10.68 19.17
C LEU A 150 -11.23 -11.38 20.40
N TYR A 151 -9.99 -11.04 20.74
CA TYR A 151 -9.35 -11.54 21.96
C TYR A 151 -10.08 -11.09 23.22
N ALA A 152 -10.55 -9.84 23.27
CA ALA A 152 -11.36 -9.32 24.37
C ALA A 152 -12.73 -10.01 24.45
N GLU A 153 -13.29 -10.45 23.32
CA GLU A 153 -14.55 -11.23 23.23
C GLU A 153 -14.35 -12.74 23.56
N GLY A 154 -13.13 -13.16 23.90
CA GLY A 154 -12.84 -14.53 24.36
C GLY A 154 -12.21 -15.46 23.34
N ILE A 155 -12.04 -15.06 22.09
CA ILE A 155 -11.37 -15.87 21.05
C ILE A 155 -9.88 -15.93 21.32
N ARG A 156 -9.29 -17.13 21.16
CA ARG A 156 -7.87 -17.38 21.44
C ARG A 156 -7.09 -17.99 20.27
N HIS A 157 -7.79 -18.44 19.22
CA HIS A 157 -7.20 -19.13 18.08
C HIS A 157 -7.43 -18.34 16.82
N PHE A 158 -6.37 -17.91 16.18
CA PHE A 158 -6.38 -17.04 15.01
C PHE A 158 -5.46 -17.60 13.92
N ALA A 159 -5.88 -17.49 12.66
CA ALA A 159 -5.09 -17.77 11.48
C ALA A 159 -5.20 -16.55 10.55
N MET A 160 -4.31 -15.58 10.73
CA MET A 160 -4.35 -14.31 10.01
C MET A 160 -3.20 -14.23 9.02
N VAL A 161 -3.51 -13.99 7.75
CA VAL A 161 -2.51 -13.79 6.70
C VAL A 161 -2.91 -12.57 5.88
N HIS A 162 -2.27 -11.43 6.12
CA HIS A 162 -2.56 -10.15 5.49
C HIS A 162 -4.04 -9.76 5.62
N ASP A 163 -4.79 -9.80 4.51
CA ASP A 163 -6.21 -9.50 4.38
C ASP A 163 -7.11 -10.74 4.54
N SER A 164 -6.53 -11.88 4.87
CA SER A 164 -7.25 -13.13 5.11
C SER A 164 -7.34 -13.43 6.60
N TYR A 165 -8.55 -13.64 7.09
CA TYR A 165 -8.86 -13.80 8.51
C TYR A 165 -9.49 -15.16 8.77
N GLY A 166 -8.89 -15.93 9.69
CA GLY A 166 -9.38 -17.24 10.09
C GLY A 166 -9.57 -17.37 11.60
N VAL A 167 -10.68 -17.98 11.99
CA VAL A 167 -11.01 -18.41 13.35
C VAL A 167 -11.69 -19.80 13.30
N HIS A 168 -12.05 -20.38 14.42
CA HIS A 168 -12.88 -21.59 14.43
C HIS A 168 -14.26 -21.32 13.81
N ALA A 169 -14.87 -22.34 13.19
CA ALA A 169 -16.14 -22.21 12.49
C ALA A 169 -17.27 -21.61 13.34
N CYS A 170 -17.29 -21.92 14.64
CA CYS A 170 -18.27 -21.36 15.58
C CYS A 170 -18.12 -19.84 15.82
N ASP A 171 -16.98 -19.26 15.50
CA ASP A 171 -16.65 -17.86 15.78
C ASP A 171 -16.71 -16.97 14.53
N VAL A 172 -17.07 -17.52 13.36
CA VAL A 172 -17.06 -16.80 12.07
C VAL A 172 -18.01 -15.62 12.05
N ASP A 173 -19.21 -15.76 12.61
CA ASP A 173 -20.20 -14.68 12.65
C ASP A 173 -19.70 -13.50 13.51
N LEU A 174 -19.05 -13.82 14.63
CA LEU A 174 -18.43 -12.81 15.49
C LEU A 174 -17.26 -12.13 14.75
N LEU A 175 -16.41 -12.89 14.08
CA LEU A 175 -15.32 -12.35 13.25
C LEU A 175 -15.87 -11.38 12.19
N ASN A 176 -16.89 -11.79 11.42
CA ASN A 176 -17.47 -10.96 10.36
C ASN A 176 -18.03 -9.64 10.90
N ARG A 177 -18.70 -9.67 12.04
CA ARG A 177 -19.20 -8.48 12.72
C ARG A 177 -18.06 -7.55 13.16
N VAL A 178 -17.06 -8.09 13.86
CA VAL A 178 -15.95 -7.31 14.40
C VAL A 178 -15.08 -6.70 13.28
N LEU A 179 -14.84 -7.43 12.19
CA LEU A 179 -14.13 -6.91 11.02
C LEU A 179 -14.78 -5.62 10.50
N ARG A 180 -16.09 -5.62 10.34
CA ARG A 180 -16.85 -4.47 9.83
C ARG A 180 -16.83 -3.31 10.82
N GLU A 181 -17.07 -3.59 12.11
CA GLU A 181 -17.07 -2.57 13.16
C GLU A 181 -15.71 -1.88 13.27
N GLU A 182 -14.61 -2.64 13.26
CA GLU A 182 -13.26 -2.04 13.35
C GLU A 182 -12.87 -1.29 12.06
N PHE A 183 -13.30 -1.75 10.89
CA PHE A 183 -13.12 -1.00 9.65
C PHE A 183 -13.84 0.35 9.70
N VAL A 184 -15.12 0.35 10.03
CA VAL A 184 -15.90 1.59 10.18
C VAL A 184 -15.25 2.50 11.22
N ARG A 185 -14.81 1.98 12.34
CA ARG A 185 -14.19 2.76 13.42
C ARG A 185 -12.88 3.43 12.98
N ILE A 186 -12.05 2.73 12.19
CA ILE A 186 -10.80 3.30 11.67
C ILE A 186 -11.10 4.42 10.67
N TYR A 187 -11.97 4.17 9.71
CA TYR A 187 -12.21 5.08 8.59
C TYR A 187 -13.30 6.15 8.86
N SER A 188 -13.95 6.12 10.02
CA SER A 188 -14.72 7.26 10.54
C SER A 188 -13.82 8.39 11.07
N GLU A 189 -12.55 8.12 11.33
CA GLU A 189 -11.55 9.10 11.69
C GLU A 189 -10.96 9.75 10.43
N PRO A 190 -10.52 11.02 10.48
CA PRO A 190 -9.88 11.68 9.35
C PRO A 190 -8.44 11.18 9.14
N VAL A 191 -8.28 9.94 8.65
CA VAL A 191 -7.02 9.20 8.60
C VAL A 191 -5.91 9.97 7.88
N LEU A 192 -6.21 10.57 6.70
CA LEU A 192 -5.22 11.31 5.92
C LEU A 192 -4.80 12.61 6.60
N GLN A 193 -5.74 13.30 7.26
CA GLN A 193 -5.43 14.49 8.04
C GLN A 193 -4.58 14.15 9.25
N ASN A 194 -4.93 13.11 10.00
CA ASN A 194 -4.16 12.63 11.14
C ASN A 194 -2.73 12.23 10.74
N PHE A 195 -2.57 11.60 9.57
CA PHE A 195 -1.26 11.29 9.01
C PHE A 195 -0.47 12.56 8.69
N LEU A 196 -1.06 13.53 8.00
CA LEU A 196 -0.41 14.80 7.68
C LEU A 196 0.01 15.57 8.94
N ASP A 197 -0.86 15.64 9.95
CA ASP A 197 -0.59 16.37 11.19
C ASP A 197 0.61 15.77 11.95
N GLN A 198 0.73 14.45 11.95
CA GLN A 198 1.90 13.77 12.50
C GLN A 198 3.19 14.15 11.74
N LEU A 199 3.14 14.18 10.40
CA LEU A 199 4.28 14.57 9.57
C LEU A 199 4.64 16.05 9.77
N ARG A 200 3.67 16.95 9.84
CA ARG A 200 3.91 18.38 10.13
C ARG A 200 4.58 18.58 11.47
N LYS A 201 4.14 17.83 12.48
CA LYS A 201 4.74 17.86 13.83
C LYS A 201 6.18 17.33 13.83
N ALA A 202 6.46 16.28 13.04
CA ALA A 202 7.80 15.70 12.92
C ALA A 202 8.75 16.54 12.06
N HIS A 203 8.22 17.35 11.14
CA HIS A 203 8.98 18.16 10.19
C HIS A 203 8.61 19.65 10.27
N PRO A 204 8.82 20.34 11.39
CA PRO A 204 8.51 21.74 11.52
C PRO A 204 9.32 22.56 10.50
N GLY A 205 8.65 23.51 9.85
CA GLY A 205 9.26 24.37 8.82
C GLY A 205 9.16 23.84 7.38
N LEU A 206 8.62 22.64 7.16
CA LEU A 206 8.27 22.20 5.80
C LEU A 206 6.80 22.54 5.50
N SER A 207 6.57 23.15 4.35
CA SER A 207 5.22 23.35 3.82
C SER A 207 4.76 22.06 3.14
N LEU A 208 3.89 21.30 3.80
CA LEU A 208 3.30 20.08 3.27
C LEU A 208 1.88 20.38 2.78
N PRO A 209 1.49 19.97 1.56
CA PRO A 209 0.16 20.21 1.01
C PRO A 209 -0.92 19.48 1.81
N ASP A 210 -2.12 20.04 1.83
CA ASP A 210 -3.28 19.41 2.45
C ASP A 210 -3.74 18.18 1.63
N PRO A 211 -4.34 17.16 2.31
CA PRO A 211 -4.82 15.98 1.64
C PRO A 211 -6.04 16.31 0.75
N PRO A 212 -6.31 15.50 -0.29
CA PRO A 212 -7.56 15.60 -1.04
C PRO A 212 -8.78 15.49 -0.11
N GLN A 213 -9.86 16.13 -0.49
CA GLN A 213 -11.12 16.01 0.23
C GLN A 213 -11.64 14.58 0.13
N THR A 214 -12.19 14.08 1.23
CA THR A 214 -12.90 12.80 1.26
C THR A 214 -14.23 12.90 0.52
N GLY A 215 -14.67 11.80 -0.10
CA GLY A 215 -15.99 11.71 -0.71
C GLY A 215 -17.13 11.68 0.33
N ASP A 216 -18.33 11.61 -0.16
CA ASP A 216 -19.59 11.62 0.59
C ASP A 216 -20.15 10.21 0.91
N LEU A 217 -19.37 9.16 0.66
CA LEU A 217 -19.76 7.79 0.99
C LEU A 217 -19.98 7.63 2.49
N ASP A 218 -21.18 7.23 2.87
CA ASP A 218 -21.46 6.85 4.25
C ASP A 218 -20.79 5.50 4.58
N ILE A 219 -19.70 5.57 5.34
CA ILE A 219 -18.91 4.41 5.74
C ILE A 219 -19.72 3.41 6.60
N GLN A 220 -20.82 3.83 7.24
CA GLN A 220 -21.69 2.96 8.03
C GLN A 220 -22.37 1.88 7.17
N GLN A 221 -22.49 2.09 5.86
CA GLN A 221 -23.01 1.09 4.92
C GLN A 221 -22.21 -0.21 4.92
N VAL A 222 -20.95 -0.17 5.33
CA VAL A 222 -20.10 -1.36 5.49
C VAL A 222 -20.72 -2.36 6.47
N LEU A 223 -21.41 -1.90 7.52
CA LEU A 223 -21.99 -2.77 8.54
C LEU A 223 -23.10 -3.68 7.97
N SER A 224 -23.80 -3.22 6.94
CA SER A 224 -24.92 -3.93 6.32
C SER A 224 -24.62 -4.47 4.92
N SER A 225 -23.43 -4.20 4.38
CA SER A 225 -23.08 -4.64 3.02
C SER A 225 -23.01 -6.17 2.93
N PRO A 226 -23.65 -6.81 1.92
CA PRO A 226 -23.59 -8.27 1.78
C PRO A 226 -22.20 -8.78 1.35
N TYR A 227 -21.34 -7.94 0.78
CA TYR A 227 -20.06 -8.32 0.15
C TYR A 227 -18.86 -7.53 0.68
N PHE A 228 -18.72 -7.36 1.98
CA PHE A 228 -17.59 -6.61 2.53
C PHE A 228 -16.32 -7.47 2.66
N PHE A 229 -16.41 -8.63 3.28
CA PHE A 229 -15.40 -9.70 3.29
C PHE A 229 -16.12 -10.99 2.91
N ALA A 230 -15.66 -11.68 1.89
CA ALA A 230 -16.28 -12.90 1.37
C ALA A 230 -15.35 -14.11 1.59
#